data_712f125017fd952efa942614b874c794
#
_entry.id   712f125017fd952efa942614b874c794
#
_cell.length_a   1.000
_cell.length_b   1.000
_cell.length_c   1.000
_cell.angle_alpha   90.00
_cell.angle_beta   90.00
_cell.angle_gamma   90.00
#
_symmetry.space_group_name_H-M   'P 1'
#
loop_
_entity.id
_entity.type
_entity.pdbx_description
1 polymer ?
#
loop_
_entity_poly.entity_id
_entity_poly.type
_entity_poly.pdbx_seq_one_letter_code
_entity_poly.pdbx_strand_id
1 'polypeptide(L)'
;MLKATGSFVKPLFIAGSLAVIGGFTDCLAQTKKDRKDGYVSIFDGKTLKGWDGDTAYWRVENGTLTGEIRPDRLLKTNSFIIWRGGSPQDFEFKGEFKITGAGNSGINYRSEQLTDIPFALRGYQADIDGQNRYTGQNYEERRRTTLAYRGQKTRIKPYDGAASPEAVREKVSKNAWTGMEVVGSLGSSDSLKTFIKQEDWNTFHLIIKGNHLRHYINGVLMSEVIDEDAVNGRQKGLLGVQVHVGPPMQVQYRNLMLKQLPVQKELTKSQP
;
A
#
# COMPACT_ATOMS: atom_id res chain seq x y z
N MET A 1 -63.36 -31.65 41.10
CA MET A 1 -61.95 -31.52 41.21
C MET A 1 -61.25 -32.10 39.98
N LEU A 2 -60.99 -31.34 38.97
CA LEU A 2 -60.26 -31.81 37.81
C LEU A 2 -59.14 -30.79 37.53
N LYS A 3 -57.89 -31.24 37.55
CA LYS A 3 -56.71 -30.48 37.20
C LYS A 3 -56.56 -30.46 35.66
N ALA A 4 -56.55 -29.30 35.07
CA ALA A 4 -56.15 -29.10 33.67
C ALA A 4 -54.64 -28.88 33.58
N THR A 5 -53.98 -29.77 32.84
CA THR A 5 -52.54 -29.60 32.46
C THR A 5 -52.49 -28.94 31.10
N GLY A 6 -52.11 -27.69 31.07
CA GLY A 6 -51.82 -26.96 29.84
C GLY A 6 -50.38 -27.22 29.37
N SER A 7 -50.27 -27.81 28.19
CA SER A 7 -48.99 -28.00 27.49
C SER A 7 -48.65 -26.74 26.69
N PHE A 8 -47.56 -26.06 27.07
CA PHE A 8 -47.02 -24.93 26.30
C PHE A 8 -46.05 -25.45 25.21
N VAL A 9 -46.46 -25.35 23.96
CA VAL A 9 -45.58 -25.56 22.81
C VAL A 9 -44.83 -24.25 22.54
N LYS A 10 -43.51 -24.26 22.69
CA LYS A 10 -42.65 -23.15 22.30
C LYS A 10 -42.44 -23.16 20.78
N PRO A 11 -42.56 -22.02 20.07
CA PRO A 11 -42.19 -21.96 18.67
C PRO A 11 -40.67 -21.98 18.53
N LEU A 12 -40.20 -22.86 17.68
CA LEU A 12 -38.78 -22.94 17.24
C LEU A 12 -38.54 -21.83 16.23
N PHE A 13 -37.82 -20.78 16.63
CA PHE A 13 -37.29 -19.78 15.69
C PHE A 13 -36.10 -20.36 14.95
N ILE A 14 -36.30 -20.73 13.70
CA ILE A 14 -35.17 -20.97 12.76
C ILE A 14 -34.67 -19.62 12.31
N ALA A 15 -33.59 -19.17 12.91
CA ALA A 15 -32.81 -18.02 12.41
C ALA A 15 -32.11 -18.47 11.14
N GLY A 16 -32.64 -18.07 10.01
CA GLY A 16 -32.01 -18.28 8.70
C GLY A 16 -30.73 -17.45 8.57
N SER A 17 -29.59 -18.13 8.50
CA SER A 17 -28.31 -17.54 8.15
C SER A 17 -28.26 -17.21 6.63
N LEU A 18 -28.75 -16.05 6.24
CA LEU A 18 -28.62 -15.51 4.89
C LEU A 18 -27.78 -14.23 4.94
N ALA A 19 -26.47 -14.34 4.96
CA ALA A 19 -25.59 -13.19 4.72
C ALA A 19 -24.11 -13.56 4.53
N VAL A 20 -23.73 -14.46 3.61
CA VAL A 20 -22.30 -14.60 3.21
C VAL A 20 -22.11 -14.86 1.71
N ILE A 21 -23.14 -14.93 0.90
CA ILE A 21 -23.01 -15.33 -0.51
C ILE A 21 -22.66 -14.14 -1.44
N GLY A 22 -23.04 -12.91 -1.10
CA GLY A 22 -22.80 -11.73 -1.95
C GLY A 22 -21.32 -11.36 -2.13
N GLY A 23 -20.53 -11.36 -1.05
CA GLY A 23 -19.14 -10.93 -1.10
C GLY A 23 -18.20 -11.83 -1.90
N PHE A 24 -18.47 -13.14 -1.98
CA PHE A 24 -17.65 -14.07 -2.77
C PHE A 24 -17.91 -13.96 -4.28
N THR A 25 -19.14 -13.72 -4.68
CA THR A 25 -19.51 -13.57 -6.10
C THR A 25 -18.96 -12.28 -6.68
N ASP A 26 -18.99 -11.17 -5.95
CA ASP A 26 -18.45 -9.89 -6.39
C ASP A 26 -16.91 -9.93 -6.51
N CYS A 27 -16.23 -10.57 -5.58
CA CYS A 27 -14.79 -10.75 -5.61
C CYS A 27 -14.35 -11.62 -6.81
N LEU A 28 -15.04 -12.70 -7.11
CA LEU A 28 -14.75 -13.56 -8.27
C LEU A 28 -15.05 -12.87 -9.62
N ALA A 29 -16.08 -12.04 -9.68
CA ALA A 29 -16.40 -11.25 -10.87
C ALA A 29 -15.35 -10.18 -11.11
N GLN A 30 -14.90 -9.49 -10.06
CA GLN A 30 -13.86 -8.48 -10.15
C GLN A 30 -12.52 -9.08 -10.60
N THR A 31 -12.09 -10.21 -10.05
CA THR A 31 -10.83 -10.88 -10.45
C THR A 31 -10.87 -11.38 -11.90
N LYS A 32 -12.03 -11.83 -12.40
CA LYS A 32 -12.20 -12.20 -13.83
C LYS A 32 -12.09 -10.98 -14.74
N LYS A 33 -12.72 -9.87 -14.37
CA LYS A 33 -12.62 -8.59 -15.09
C LYS A 33 -11.17 -8.11 -15.12
N ASP A 34 -10.48 -8.14 -13.96
CA ASP A 34 -9.10 -7.68 -13.86
C ASP A 34 -8.16 -8.44 -14.77
N ARG A 35 -8.30 -9.76 -14.89
CA ARG A 35 -7.51 -10.57 -15.83
C ARG A 35 -7.79 -10.20 -17.29
N LYS A 36 -9.04 -9.92 -17.64
CA LYS A 36 -9.41 -9.45 -18.98
C LYS A 36 -8.79 -8.10 -19.29
N ASP A 37 -8.63 -7.22 -18.28
CA ASP A 37 -8.01 -5.92 -18.39
C ASP A 37 -6.47 -5.96 -18.33
N GLY A 38 -5.86 -7.15 -18.36
CA GLY A 38 -4.41 -7.37 -18.41
C GLY A 38 -3.72 -7.40 -17.05
N TYR A 39 -4.48 -7.51 -15.94
CA TYR A 39 -3.89 -7.73 -14.63
C TYR A 39 -3.58 -9.22 -14.39
N VAL A 40 -2.47 -9.48 -13.73
CA VAL A 40 -2.08 -10.80 -13.24
C VAL A 40 -2.06 -10.80 -11.72
N SER A 41 -2.53 -11.89 -11.11
CA SER A 41 -2.40 -12.06 -9.67
C SER A 41 -0.96 -12.37 -9.32
N ILE A 42 -0.39 -11.64 -8.36
CA ILE A 42 0.97 -11.86 -7.84
C ILE A 42 0.98 -12.48 -6.44
N PHE A 43 -0.20 -12.84 -5.92
CA PHE A 43 -0.37 -13.56 -4.66
C PHE A 43 -1.49 -14.60 -4.82
N ASP A 44 -1.20 -15.85 -4.44
CA ASP A 44 -2.12 -16.98 -4.65
C ASP A 44 -3.16 -17.15 -3.52
N GLY A 45 -3.02 -16.38 -2.43
CA GLY A 45 -3.88 -16.48 -1.24
C GLY A 45 -3.63 -17.72 -0.39
N LYS A 46 -2.63 -18.54 -0.71
CA LYS A 46 -2.38 -19.84 -0.06
C LYS A 46 -0.96 -20.02 0.44
N THR A 47 0.02 -19.47 -0.28
CA THR A 47 1.44 -19.66 0.00
C THR A 47 2.21 -18.36 -0.13
N LEU A 48 3.41 -18.30 0.44
CA LEU A 48 4.38 -17.22 0.22
C LEU A 48 5.17 -17.39 -1.10
N LYS A 49 4.76 -18.29 -2.00
CA LYS A 49 5.47 -18.52 -3.27
C LYS A 49 5.60 -17.22 -4.06
N GLY A 50 6.83 -16.87 -4.41
CA GLY A 50 7.14 -15.63 -5.13
C GLY A 50 7.27 -14.40 -4.22
N TRP A 51 7.13 -14.59 -2.90
CA TRP A 51 7.34 -13.57 -1.88
C TRP A 51 8.42 -14.00 -0.91
N ASP A 52 9.32 -13.09 -0.56
CA ASP A 52 10.48 -13.33 0.28
C ASP A 52 10.53 -12.29 1.42
N GLY A 53 10.48 -12.77 2.65
CA GLY A 53 10.46 -11.94 3.85
C GLY A 53 10.69 -12.79 5.10
N ASP A 54 10.86 -12.12 6.24
CA ASP A 54 11.05 -12.81 7.52
C ASP A 54 9.76 -13.51 7.96
N THR A 55 9.76 -14.84 7.94
CA THR A 55 8.61 -15.66 8.34
C THR A 55 8.29 -15.57 9.84
N ALA A 56 9.15 -14.94 10.64
CA ALA A 56 8.82 -14.58 12.01
C ALA A 56 7.72 -13.52 12.11
N TYR A 57 7.58 -12.69 11.06
CA TYR A 57 6.61 -11.60 10.99
C TYR A 57 5.59 -11.80 9.87
N TRP A 58 5.91 -12.56 8.81
CA TRP A 58 5.06 -12.72 7.63
C TRP A 58 4.56 -14.16 7.48
N ARG A 59 3.28 -14.31 7.21
CA ARG A 59 2.62 -15.59 6.93
C ARG A 59 1.44 -15.43 5.99
N VAL A 60 0.92 -16.56 5.51
CA VAL A 60 -0.40 -16.59 4.88
C VAL A 60 -1.41 -17.08 5.91
N GLU A 61 -2.50 -16.33 6.07
CA GLU A 61 -3.57 -16.65 6.99
C GLU A 61 -4.92 -16.23 6.41
N ASN A 62 -5.89 -17.15 6.37
CA ASN A 62 -7.25 -16.90 5.87
C ASN A 62 -7.30 -16.21 4.49
N GLY A 63 -6.42 -16.63 3.56
CA GLY A 63 -6.35 -16.08 2.21
C GLY A 63 -5.64 -14.73 2.11
N THR A 64 -5.00 -14.28 3.17
CA THR A 64 -4.30 -12.99 3.22
C THR A 64 -2.80 -13.15 3.44
N LEU A 65 -2.02 -12.27 2.83
CA LEU A 65 -0.63 -12.04 3.18
C LEU A 65 -0.63 -11.19 4.45
N THR A 66 -0.31 -11.81 5.58
CA THR A 66 -0.43 -11.21 6.91
C THR A 66 0.93 -10.89 7.50
N GLY A 67 1.15 -9.61 7.82
CA GLY A 67 2.30 -9.12 8.57
C GLY A 67 1.88 -8.79 10.01
N GLU A 68 2.66 -9.24 10.99
CA GLU A 68 2.31 -9.06 12.39
C GLU A 68 3.53 -8.81 13.26
N ILE A 69 3.42 -7.81 14.12
CA ILE A 69 4.33 -7.57 15.24
C ILE A 69 3.59 -7.93 16.52
N ARG A 70 4.12 -8.88 17.29
CA ARG A 70 3.53 -9.32 18.55
C ARG A 70 4.28 -8.75 19.74
N PRO A 71 3.63 -8.66 20.93
CA PRO A 71 4.28 -8.15 22.15
C PRO A 71 5.56 -8.90 22.54
N ASP A 72 5.60 -10.22 22.26
CA ASP A 72 6.75 -11.09 22.55
C ASP A 72 7.84 -11.03 21.46
N ARG A 73 7.58 -10.32 20.35
CA ARG A 73 8.49 -10.24 19.20
C ARG A 73 8.39 -8.89 18.50
N LEU A 74 9.03 -7.90 19.09
CA LEU A 74 9.08 -6.54 18.54
C LEU A 74 10.16 -6.44 17.45
N LEU A 75 9.91 -5.59 16.45
CA LEU A 75 10.90 -5.24 15.45
C LEU A 75 11.90 -4.21 15.96
N LYS A 76 13.15 -4.32 15.51
CA LYS A 76 14.19 -3.30 15.74
C LYS A 76 14.29 -2.30 14.58
N THR A 77 13.85 -2.68 13.42
CA THR A 77 13.83 -1.87 12.19
C THR A 77 12.71 -2.33 11.27
N ASN A 78 12.28 -1.47 10.33
CA ASN A 78 11.25 -1.82 9.35
C ASN A 78 11.65 -3.06 8.56
N SER A 79 10.71 -3.99 8.39
CA SER A 79 10.90 -5.23 7.66
C SER A 79 9.83 -5.37 6.57
N PHE A 80 10.24 -5.93 5.44
CA PHE A 80 9.38 -6.05 4.27
C PHE A 80 9.25 -7.51 3.86
N ILE A 81 8.10 -7.84 3.26
CA ILE A 81 8.03 -9.01 2.41
C ILE A 81 8.04 -8.53 0.97
N ILE A 82 8.93 -9.11 0.16
CA ILE A 82 9.35 -8.59 -1.14
C ILE A 82 8.87 -9.55 -2.23
N TRP A 83 8.15 -9.04 -3.21
CA TRP A 83 7.78 -9.81 -4.39
C TRP A 83 8.99 -10.03 -5.29
N ARG A 84 9.26 -11.30 -5.63
CA ARG A 84 10.42 -11.75 -6.43
C ARG A 84 10.10 -12.01 -7.90
N GLY A 85 8.88 -11.69 -8.35
CA GLY A 85 8.47 -11.92 -9.74
C GLY A 85 8.98 -10.89 -10.75
N GLY A 86 9.78 -9.91 -10.32
CA GLY A 86 10.40 -8.93 -11.22
C GLY A 86 10.62 -7.55 -10.62
N SER A 87 10.99 -6.61 -11.49
CA SER A 87 11.25 -5.22 -11.13
C SER A 87 10.46 -4.30 -12.07
N PRO A 88 9.15 -4.12 -11.83
CA PRO A 88 8.30 -3.34 -12.71
C PRO A 88 8.76 -1.89 -12.82
N GLN A 89 8.63 -1.34 -14.03
CA GLN A 89 8.96 0.04 -14.35
C GLN A 89 7.69 0.89 -14.39
N ASP A 90 6.87 0.72 -15.43
CA ASP A 90 5.57 1.35 -15.58
C ASP A 90 4.51 0.29 -15.31
N PHE A 91 3.60 0.57 -14.38
CA PHE A 91 2.64 -0.44 -13.96
C PHE A 91 1.41 0.17 -13.26
N GLU A 92 0.38 -0.65 -13.18
CA GLU A 92 -0.71 -0.48 -12.23
C GLU A 92 -0.64 -1.62 -11.22
N PHE A 93 -0.71 -1.28 -9.93
CA PHE A 93 -0.74 -2.26 -8.85
C PHE A 93 -1.92 -1.98 -7.95
N LYS A 94 -2.78 -2.97 -7.78
CA LYS A 94 -3.97 -2.85 -6.95
C LYS A 94 -4.18 -4.07 -6.07
N GLY A 95 -4.94 -3.87 -5.01
CA GLY A 95 -5.29 -4.90 -4.05
C GLY A 95 -6.09 -4.30 -2.90
N GLU A 96 -6.18 -5.07 -1.85
CA GLU A 96 -6.86 -4.67 -0.64
C GLU A 96 -5.93 -4.79 0.55
N PHE A 97 -6.10 -3.89 1.51
CA PHE A 97 -5.41 -3.93 2.80
C PHE A 97 -6.38 -3.71 3.95
N LYS A 98 -6.02 -4.27 5.11
CA LYS A 98 -6.63 -4.00 6.40
C LYS A 98 -5.53 -3.91 7.45
N ILE A 99 -5.62 -2.94 8.35
CA ILE A 99 -4.59 -2.69 9.36
C ILE A 99 -5.23 -2.37 10.71
N THR A 100 -4.63 -2.84 11.80
CA THR A 100 -5.05 -2.51 13.17
C THR A 100 -4.78 -1.05 13.51
N GLY A 101 -5.54 -0.47 14.45
CA GLY A 101 -5.49 0.97 14.78
C GLY A 101 -4.12 1.49 15.21
N ALA A 102 -3.28 0.66 15.83
CA ALA A 102 -1.90 1.03 16.21
C ALA A 102 -0.86 0.79 15.10
N GLY A 103 -1.28 0.18 13.98
CA GLY A 103 -0.38 -0.26 12.93
C GLY A 103 0.17 0.87 12.07
N ASN A 104 1.38 0.63 11.53
CA ASN A 104 1.97 1.41 10.45
C ASN A 104 2.58 0.45 9.43
N SER A 105 2.37 0.75 8.17
CA SER A 105 2.75 -0.08 7.04
C SER A 105 2.93 0.78 5.78
N GLY A 106 3.24 0.14 4.66
CA GLY A 106 3.34 0.80 3.37
C GLY A 106 3.52 -0.19 2.23
N ILE A 107 3.17 0.24 1.04
CA ILE A 107 3.39 -0.49 -0.20
C ILE A 107 4.57 0.15 -0.91
N ASN A 108 5.72 -0.54 -0.89
CA ASN A 108 6.93 -0.08 -1.55
C ASN A 108 6.97 -0.50 -3.01
N TYR A 109 7.47 0.40 -3.84
CA TYR A 109 7.63 0.16 -5.28
C TYR A 109 8.87 0.87 -5.83
N ARG A 110 9.35 0.40 -6.98
CA ARG A 110 10.62 0.85 -7.58
C ARG A 110 11.74 0.93 -6.55
N SER A 111 11.74 -0.04 -5.62
CA SER A 111 12.66 -0.05 -4.48
C SER A 111 13.88 -0.92 -4.77
N GLU A 112 14.97 -0.64 -4.05
CA GLU A 112 16.12 -1.52 -3.93
C GLU A 112 16.11 -2.20 -2.57
N GLN A 113 16.61 -3.41 -2.52
CA GLN A 113 16.85 -4.10 -1.26
C GLN A 113 18.22 -3.68 -0.72
N LEU A 114 18.28 -3.35 0.57
CA LEU A 114 19.54 -3.10 1.26
C LEU A 114 20.24 -4.42 1.58
N THR A 115 21.56 -4.41 1.51
CA THR A 115 22.39 -5.60 1.76
C THR A 115 22.83 -5.72 3.22
N ASP A 116 22.86 -4.61 3.94
CA ASP A 116 23.30 -4.47 5.33
C ASP A 116 22.17 -4.65 6.34
N ILE A 117 20.91 -4.58 5.89
CA ILE A 117 19.72 -4.74 6.74
C ILE A 117 18.82 -5.81 6.12
N PRO A 118 18.60 -6.96 6.78
CA PRO A 118 17.75 -8.01 6.26
C PRO A 118 16.35 -7.52 5.93
N PHE A 119 15.84 -7.89 4.77
CA PHE A 119 14.49 -7.58 4.29
C PHE A 119 14.15 -6.09 4.34
N ALA A 120 15.13 -5.19 4.25
CA ALA A 120 14.88 -3.75 4.17
C ALA A 120 14.83 -3.28 2.73
N LEU A 121 13.83 -2.45 2.42
CA LEU A 121 13.68 -1.76 1.15
C LEU A 121 13.98 -0.26 1.31
N ARG A 122 14.45 0.34 0.21
CA ARG A 122 14.64 1.76 0.03
C ARG A 122 14.03 2.19 -1.30
N GLY A 123 13.04 3.09 -1.29
CA GLY A 123 12.35 3.54 -2.49
C GLY A 123 10.98 4.14 -2.19
N TYR A 124 10.20 4.41 -3.24
CA TYR A 124 8.86 4.99 -3.09
C TYR A 124 7.93 4.10 -2.28
N GLN A 125 7.05 4.72 -1.52
CA GLN A 125 6.09 4.06 -0.65
C GLN A 125 4.72 4.76 -0.70
N ALA A 126 3.67 3.99 -0.88
CA ALA A 126 2.32 4.41 -0.56
C ALA A 126 2.06 4.07 0.91
N ASP A 127 1.98 5.09 1.75
CA ASP A 127 1.84 4.93 3.18
C ASP A 127 0.45 4.43 3.58
N ILE A 128 0.44 3.58 4.61
CA ILE A 128 -0.74 3.00 5.25
C ILE A 128 -0.53 3.03 6.76
N ASP A 129 -1.47 3.62 7.50
CA ASP A 129 -1.47 3.56 8.95
C ASP A 129 -2.89 3.41 9.53
N GLY A 130 -3.00 2.76 10.69
CA GLY A 130 -4.28 2.42 11.29
C GLY A 130 -5.08 3.61 11.81
N GLN A 131 -4.44 4.75 12.08
CA GLN A 131 -5.11 6.00 12.49
C GLN A 131 -5.42 6.92 11.30
N ASN A 132 -5.06 6.51 10.09
CA ASN A 132 -5.25 7.27 8.86
C ASN A 132 -4.63 8.68 8.92
N ARG A 133 -3.47 8.81 9.60
CA ARG A 133 -2.68 10.05 9.59
C ARG A 133 -1.91 10.19 8.28
N TYR A 134 -1.32 9.09 7.83
CA TYR A 134 -0.42 9.04 6.68
C TYR A 134 -1.01 8.29 5.48
N THR A 135 -2.05 7.45 5.68
CA THR A 135 -2.65 6.65 4.60
C THR A 135 -2.99 7.51 3.39
N GLY A 136 -2.46 7.13 2.23
CA GLY A 136 -2.66 7.81 0.95
C GLY A 136 -1.60 8.87 0.60
N GLN A 137 -0.62 9.15 1.47
CA GLN A 137 0.52 9.99 1.08
C GLN A 137 1.54 9.21 0.24
N ASN A 138 2.38 9.93 -0.49
CA ASN A 138 3.54 9.40 -1.19
C ASN A 138 4.80 9.72 -0.38
N TYR A 139 5.49 8.68 0.05
CA TYR A 139 6.71 8.74 0.84
C TYR A 139 7.85 8.06 0.09
N GLU A 140 9.07 8.35 0.43
CA GLU A 140 10.23 7.59 -0.04
C GLU A 140 11.00 7.04 1.14
N GLU A 141 10.82 5.75 1.39
CA GLU A 141 11.44 5.03 2.50
C GLU A 141 12.96 5.09 2.42
N ARG A 142 13.58 5.53 3.52
CA ARG A 142 15.05 5.64 3.67
C ARG A 142 15.74 6.54 2.65
N ARG A 143 15.02 7.51 2.06
CA ARG A 143 15.58 8.52 1.12
C ARG A 143 14.99 9.90 1.36
N ARG A 144 14.18 10.40 0.39
CA ARG A 144 13.70 11.78 0.35
C ARG A 144 12.52 12.08 1.27
N THR A 145 11.99 11.07 2.01
CA THR A 145 10.85 11.23 2.91
C THR A 145 9.54 11.57 2.18
N THR A 146 8.72 12.48 2.69
CA THR A 146 7.43 12.80 2.06
C THR A 146 7.61 13.55 0.75
N LEU A 147 7.06 12.98 -0.32
CA LEU A 147 7.03 13.56 -1.67
C LEU A 147 5.66 14.23 -1.97
N ALA A 148 4.59 13.75 -1.37
CA ALA A 148 3.27 14.41 -1.36
C ALA A 148 2.47 13.95 -0.15
N TYR A 149 1.93 14.88 0.62
CA TYR A 149 0.93 14.56 1.64
C TYR A 149 -0.42 14.24 0.99
N ARG A 150 -1.28 13.52 1.71
CA ARG A 150 -2.67 13.31 1.27
C ARG A 150 -3.34 14.65 0.94
N GLY A 151 -3.94 14.74 -0.25
CA GLY A 151 -4.59 15.94 -0.76
C GLY A 151 -3.70 16.80 -1.65
N GLN A 152 -2.43 16.46 -1.81
CA GLN A 152 -1.50 17.25 -2.61
C GLN A 152 -1.25 16.67 -3.99
N LYS A 153 -1.10 17.58 -4.97
CA LYS A 153 -0.39 17.37 -6.21
C LYS A 153 0.96 18.06 -6.09
N THR A 154 2.04 17.33 -6.28
CA THR A 154 3.39 17.87 -6.13
C THR A 154 4.24 17.66 -7.38
N ARG A 155 5.23 18.52 -7.53
CA ARG A 155 6.36 18.36 -8.42
C ARG A 155 7.62 18.27 -7.58
N ILE A 156 8.43 17.25 -7.81
CA ILE A 156 9.76 17.16 -7.21
C ILE A 156 10.74 17.72 -8.22
N LYS A 157 11.31 18.89 -7.92
CA LYS A 157 12.25 19.58 -8.81
C LYS A 157 13.53 18.77 -8.98
N PRO A 158 14.21 18.90 -10.13
CA PRO A 158 15.53 18.34 -10.32
C PRO A 158 16.46 18.73 -9.16
N TYR A 159 17.18 17.75 -8.63
CA TYR A 159 18.17 18.01 -7.60
C TYR A 159 19.41 18.67 -8.24
N ASP A 160 19.69 19.88 -7.86
CA ASP A 160 20.81 20.70 -8.40
C ASP A 160 22.10 20.58 -7.57
N GLY A 161 22.04 19.84 -6.45
CA GLY A 161 23.19 19.72 -5.55
C GLY A 161 23.50 20.96 -4.72
N ALA A 162 22.73 22.05 -4.86
CA ALA A 162 23.03 23.33 -4.23
C ALA A 162 22.73 23.37 -2.72
N ALA A 163 21.87 22.48 -2.23
CA ALA A 163 21.54 22.43 -0.80
C ALA A 163 22.72 21.81 -0.01
N SER A 164 23.15 22.48 1.05
CA SER A 164 24.18 21.91 1.94
C SER A 164 23.68 20.61 2.59
N PRO A 165 24.57 19.67 2.94
CA PRO A 165 24.20 18.46 3.66
C PRO A 165 23.41 18.72 4.94
N GLU A 166 23.68 19.84 5.63
CA GLU A 166 22.96 20.27 6.83
C GLU A 166 21.52 20.67 6.51
N ALA A 167 21.30 21.47 5.47
CA ALA A 167 19.98 21.89 5.02
C ALA A 167 19.14 20.68 4.56
N VAL A 168 19.76 19.72 3.88
CA VAL A 168 19.10 18.46 3.50
C VAL A 168 18.69 17.68 4.75
N ARG A 169 19.62 17.49 5.72
CA ARG A 169 19.30 16.78 6.98
C ARG A 169 18.17 17.45 7.76
N GLU A 170 18.18 18.79 7.85
CA GLU A 170 17.12 19.54 8.54
C GLU A 170 15.76 19.30 7.88
N LYS A 171 15.66 19.36 6.58
CA LYS A 171 14.42 19.12 5.84
C LYS A 171 13.94 17.68 6.00
N VAL A 172 14.84 16.72 5.85
CA VAL A 172 14.54 15.30 6.05
C VAL A 172 14.05 15.02 7.48
N SER A 173 14.68 15.63 8.49
CA SER A 173 14.24 15.49 9.89
C SER A 173 12.82 16.04 10.15
N LYS A 174 12.37 16.99 9.33
CA LYS A 174 11.01 17.54 9.34
C LYS A 174 10.06 16.82 8.36
N ASN A 175 10.45 15.66 7.84
CA ASN A 175 9.69 14.92 6.84
C ASN A 175 9.35 15.74 5.58
N ALA A 176 10.25 16.61 5.15
CA ALA A 176 10.05 17.46 3.99
C ALA A 176 11.27 17.38 3.05
N TRP A 177 11.05 16.98 1.80
CA TRP A 177 12.11 17.02 0.81
C TRP A 177 12.35 18.45 0.28
N THR A 178 13.60 18.82 0.06
CA THR A 178 13.98 20.21 -0.35
C THR A 178 13.38 20.60 -1.68
N GLY A 179 13.26 19.68 -2.63
CA GLY A 179 12.73 19.92 -3.98
C GLY A 179 11.22 19.78 -4.12
N MET A 180 10.49 19.48 -3.05
CA MET A 180 9.04 19.32 -3.11
C MET A 180 8.33 20.66 -3.28
N GLU A 181 7.55 20.80 -4.35
CA GLU A 181 6.70 21.94 -4.65
C GLU A 181 5.25 21.49 -4.76
N VAL A 182 4.34 22.11 -4.01
CA VAL A 182 2.90 21.85 -4.14
C VAL A 182 2.37 22.63 -5.34
N VAL A 183 1.92 21.91 -6.38
CA VAL A 183 1.42 22.49 -7.65
C VAL A 183 -0.09 22.41 -7.80
N GLY A 184 -0.78 21.78 -6.85
CA GLY A 184 -2.23 21.69 -6.86
C GLY A 184 -2.79 20.97 -5.64
N SER A 185 -4.11 20.95 -5.54
CA SER A 185 -4.86 20.31 -4.47
C SER A 185 -5.84 19.28 -5.03
N LEU A 186 -6.02 18.17 -4.29
CA LEU A 186 -7.05 17.15 -4.50
C LEU A 186 -8.20 17.27 -3.50
N GLY A 187 -8.11 18.26 -2.60
CA GLY A 187 -8.99 18.46 -1.46
C GLY A 187 -8.21 18.48 -0.15
N SER A 188 -8.90 18.79 0.95
CA SER A 188 -8.26 18.78 2.26
C SER A 188 -7.94 17.34 2.70
N SER A 189 -6.86 17.16 3.46
CA SER A 189 -6.47 15.87 4.02
C SER A 189 -7.60 15.24 4.84
N ASP A 190 -8.32 16.03 5.63
CA ASP A 190 -9.42 15.57 6.47
C ASP A 190 -10.63 15.11 5.65
N SER A 191 -10.98 15.86 4.59
CA SER A 191 -12.04 15.45 3.67
C SER A 191 -11.70 14.11 2.99
N LEU A 192 -10.48 13.96 2.49
CA LEU A 192 -10.03 12.72 1.85
C LEU A 192 -9.91 11.55 2.84
N LYS A 193 -9.59 11.83 4.11
CA LYS A 193 -9.55 10.82 5.16
C LYS A 193 -10.90 10.12 5.35
N THR A 194 -12.03 10.79 5.12
CA THR A 194 -13.37 10.19 5.27
C THR A 194 -13.66 9.04 4.34
N PHE A 195 -12.92 8.92 3.23
CA PHE A 195 -13.03 7.80 2.31
C PHE A 195 -12.27 6.55 2.77
N ILE A 196 -11.45 6.64 3.84
CA ILE A 196 -10.62 5.53 4.34
C ILE A 196 -11.35 4.88 5.51
N LYS A 197 -11.61 3.59 5.40
CA LYS A 197 -12.27 2.80 6.46
C LYS A 197 -11.24 2.40 7.51
N GLN A 198 -11.52 2.73 8.76
CA GLN A 198 -10.63 2.38 9.87
C GLN A 198 -10.83 0.90 10.25
N GLU A 199 -9.72 0.17 10.44
CA GLU A 199 -9.68 -1.25 10.83
C GLU A 199 -10.57 -2.18 9.98
N ASP A 200 -10.84 -1.77 8.73
CA ASP A 200 -11.62 -2.53 7.76
C ASP A 200 -10.88 -2.59 6.41
N TRP A 201 -11.40 -3.38 5.48
CA TRP A 201 -10.83 -3.54 4.15
C TRP A 201 -10.96 -2.28 3.31
N ASN A 202 -9.81 -1.81 2.84
CA ASN A 202 -9.69 -0.71 1.89
C ASN A 202 -9.04 -1.22 0.61
N THR A 203 -9.47 -0.73 -0.54
CA THR A 203 -8.77 -0.97 -1.79
C THR A 203 -7.66 0.07 -1.98
N PHE A 204 -6.52 -0.36 -2.51
CA PHE A 204 -5.51 0.56 -3.03
C PHE A 204 -5.35 0.36 -4.54
N HIS A 205 -4.99 1.42 -5.25
CA HIS A 205 -4.61 1.38 -6.65
C HIS A 205 -3.47 2.38 -6.90
N LEU A 206 -2.31 1.87 -7.23
CA LEU A 206 -1.13 2.66 -7.60
C LEU A 206 -1.02 2.66 -9.12
N ILE A 207 -0.93 3.86 -9.72
CA ILE A 207 -0.70 4.02 -11.16
C ILE A 207 0.63 4.76 -11.31
N ILE A 208 1.64 4.03 -11.77
CA ILE A 208 3.02 4.49 -11.87
C ILE A 208 3.43 4.44 -13.33
N LYS A 209 3.61 5.62 -13.94
CA LYS A 209 3.94 5.73 -15.37
C LYS A 209 4.97 6.83 -15.60
N GLY A 210 6.15 6.46 -16.11
CA GLY A 210 7.28 7.39 -16.20
C GLY A 210 7.61 7.98 -14.83
N ASN A 211 7.64 9.29 -14.74
CA ASN A 211 7.83 10.04 -13.49
C ASN A 211 6.53 10.45 -12.79
N HIS A 212 5.39 9.97 -13.25
CA HIS A 212 4.07 10.31 -12.72
C HIS A 212 3.56 9.19 -11.80
N LEU A 213 3.40 9.50 -10.52
CA LEU A 213 3.05 8.57 -9.45
C LEU A 213 1.71 9.00 -8.85
N ARG A 214 0.70 8.11 -8.89
CA ARG A 214 -0.65 8.40 -8.40
C ARG A 214 -1.10 7.29 -7.45
N HIS A 215 -1.53 7.68 -6.24
CA HIS A 215 -2.01 6.78 -5.20
C HIS A 215 -3.50 6.98 -4.95
N TYR A 216 -4.26 5.91 -5.11
CA TYR A 216 -5.70 5.89 -4.88
C TYR A 216 -6.04 4.97 -3.71
N ILE A 217 -6.96 5.39 -2.85
CA ILE A 217 -7.60 4.56 -1.83
C ILE A 217 -9.11 4.59 -2.06
N ASN A 218 -9.74 3.43 -2.09
CA ASN A 218 -11.18 3.26 -2.34
C ASN A 218 -11.68 4.04 -3.58
N GLY A 219 -10.85 4.05 -4.64
CA GLY A 219 -11.14 4.75 -5.90
C GLY A 219 -10.89 6.26 -5.88
N VAL A 220 -10.51 6.84 -4.74
CA VAL A 220 -10.25 8.27 -4.59
C VAL A 220 -8.76 8.54 -4.70
N LEU A 221 -8.35 9.50 -5.56
CA LEU A 221 -6.96 9.95 -5.68
C LEU A 221 -6.54 10.69 -4.41
N MET A 222 -5.56 10.15 -3.70
CA MET A 222 -5.09 10.66 -2.41
C MET A 222 -3.86 11.55 -2.53
N SER A 223 -2.94 11.20 -3.44
CA SER A 223 -1.73 11.97 -3.72
C SER A 223 -1.28 11.78 -5.16
N GLU A 224 -0.64 12.79 -5.71
CA GLU A 224 -0.11 12.81 -7.06
C GLU A 224 1.27 13.48 -7.08
N VAL A 225 2.27 12.79 -7.64
CA VAL A 225 3.65 13.28 -7.72
C VAL A 225 4.11 13.25 -9.17
N ILE A 226 4.71 14.34 -9.64
CA ILE A 226 5.54 14.37 -10.83
C ILE A 226 6.99 14.51 -10.35
N ASP A 227 7.77 13.44 -10.47
CA ASP A 227 9.15 13.39 -9.99
C ASP A 227 10.14 13.70 -11.10
N GLU A 228 10.62 14.93 -11.14
CA GLU A 228 11.61 15.39 -12.11
C GLU A 228 13.05 15.25 -11.62
N ASP A 229 13.26 14.72 -10.41
CA ASP A 229 14.58 14.48 -9.83
C ASP A 229 15.19 13.18 -10.38
N ALA A 230 15.85 13.28 -11.52
CA ALA A 230 16.51 12.14 -12.17
C ALA A 230 17.69 11.57 -11.36
N VAL A 231 18.24 12.34 -10.41
CA VAL A 231 19.36 11.91 -9.56
C VAL A 231 18.89 10.95 -8.48
N ASN A 232 17.79 11.28 -7.83
CA ASN A 232 17.25 10.49 -6.71
C ASN A 232 16.05 9.63 -7.12
N GLY A 233 15.29 10.02 -8.13
CA GLY A 233 14.15 9.27 -8.64
C GLY A 233 14.56 7.91 -9.24
N ARG A 234 13.67 6.92 -9.10
CA ARG A 234 13.88 5.57 -9.64
C ARG A 234 12.82 5.25 -10.68
N GLN A 235 13.25 4.65 -11.79
CA GLN A 235 12.35 4.28 -12.88
C GLN A 235 11.86 2.82 -12.78
N LYS A 236 12.58 1.94 -12.08
CA LYS A 236 12.22 0.52 -11.88
C LYS A 236 12.76 0.01 -10.55
N GLY A 237 12.22 -1.10 -10.07
CA GLY A 237 12.71 -1.74 -8.85
C GLY A 237 11.68 -2.71 -8.25
N LEU A 238 11.98 -3.18 -7.07
CA LEU A 238 11.20 -4.19 -6.37
C LEU A 238 9.87 -3.64 -5.85
N LEU A 239 8.90 -4.54 -5.70
CA LEU A 239 7.66 -4.35 -4.95
C LEU A 239 7.76 -5.07 -3.60
N GLY A 240 7.20 -4.48 -2.56
CA GLY A 240 7.08 -5.12 -1.26
C GLY A 240 6.07 -4.41 -0.37
N VAL A 241 5.70 -5.06 0.72
CA VAL A 241 4.84 -4.47 1.76
C VAL A 241 5.52 -4.56 3.11
N GLN A 242 5.23 -3.61 3.98
CA GLN A 242 5.99 -3.32 5.20
C GLN A 242 5.25 -3.76 6.46
N VAL A 243 6.00 -4.26 7.47
CA VAL A 243 5.68 -4.10 8.90
C VAL A 243 6.65 -3.07 9.47
N HIS A 244 6.09 -2.02 10.06
CA HIS A 244 6.88 -0.89 10.55
C HIS A 244 7.22 -1.05 12.02
N VAL A 245 8.46 -0.74 12.41
CA VAL A 245 8.89 -0.72 13.80
C VAL A 245 7.94 0.12 14.67
N GLY A 246 7.47 -0.46 15.79
CA GLY A 246 6.49 0.22 16.63
C GLY A 246 5.79 -0.74 17.59
N PRO A 247 4.60 -0.37 18.07
CA PRO A 247 3.80 -1.22 18.93
C PRO A 247 3.33 -2.48 18.20
N PRO A 248 2.82 -3.50 18.95
CA PRO A 248 2.17 -4.64 18.36
C PRO A 248 1.07 -4.24 17.37
N MET A 249 1.08 -4.86 16.18
CA MET A 249 0.16 -4.51 15.10
C MET A 249 -0.03 -5.69 14.15
N GLN A 250 -1.10 -5.65 13.36
CA GLN A 250 -1.30 -6.56 12.24
C GLN A 250 -1.72 -5.78 11.00
N VAL A 251 -1.14 -6.15 9.86
CA VAL A 251 -1.57 -5.71 8.53
C VAL A 251 -1.82 -6.91 7.65
N GLN A 252 -2.86 -6.84 6.85
CA GLN A 252 -3.29 -7.90 5.96
C GLN A 252 -3.46 -7.36 4.55
N TYR A 253 -3.01 -8.13 3.55
CA TYR A 253 -3.15 -7.81 2.14
C TYR A 253 -3.78 -8.97 1.40
N ARG A 254 -4.63 -8.70 0.41
CA ARG A 254 -5.23 -9.71 -0.47
C ARG A 254 -5.52 -9.16 -1.85
N ASN A 255 -5.86 -10.03 -2.79
CA ASN A 255 -6.24 -9.66 -4.16
C ASN A 255 -5.18 -8.79 -4.86
N LEU A 256 -3.90 -9.13 -4.65
CA LEU A 256 -2.77 -8.38 -5.19
C LEU A 256 -2.63 -8.63 -6.69
N MET A 257 -2.95 -7.60 -7.50
CA MET A 257 -3.04 -7.66 -8.95
C MET A 257 -2.09 -6.63 -9.57
N LEU A 258 -1.20 -7.10 -10.43
CA LEU A 258 -0.21 -6.26 -11.12
C LEU A 258 -0.50 -6.27 -12.63
N LYS A 259 -0.46 -5.08 -13.25
CA LYS A 259 -0.48 -4.90 -14.70
C LYS A 259 0.75 -4.10 -15.11
N GLN A 260 1.62 -4.69 -15.90
CA GLN A 260 2.73 -3.95 -16.51
C GLN A 260 2.20 -3.09 -17.65
N LEU A 261 2.62 -1.85 -17.69
CA LEU A 261 2.29 -0.90 -18.74
C LEU A 261 3.43 -0.82 -19.77
N PRO A 262 3.11 -0.50 -21.03
CA PRO A 262 4.16 -0.22 -22.01
C PRO A 262 5.04 0.95 -21.53
N VAL A 263 6.34 0.73 -21.50
CA VAL A 263 7.31 1.79 -21.24
C VAL A 263 7.32 2.74 -22.43
N GLN A 264 7.07 4.02 -22.22
CA GLN A 264 7.26 5.01 -23.26
C GLN A 264 8.76 5.08 -23.59
N LYS A 265 9.12 4.69 -24.82
CA LYS A 265 10.46 5.02 -25.33
C LYS A 265 10.55 6.53 -25.34
N GLU A 266 11.54 7.09 -24.67
CA GLU A 266 11.90 8.50 -24.89
C GLU A 266 12.10 8.66 -26.40
N LEU A 267 11.31 9.54 -26.99
CA LEU A 267 11.61 10.02 -28.34
C LEU A 267 12.96 10.72 -28.21
N THR A 268 14.04 10.02 -28.53
CA THR A 268 15.33 10.67 -28.76
C THR A 268 15.05 11.80 -29.74
N LYS A 269 15.09 13.04 -29.25
CA LYS A 269 15.11 14.20 -30.13
C LYS A 269 16.34 13.99 -31.03
N SER A 270 16.11 13.54 -32.25
CA SER A 270 17.12 13.66 -33.29
C SER A 270 17.47 15.13 -33.33
N GLN A 271 18.65 15.47 -32.88
CA GLN A 271 19.20 16.79 -33.11
C GLN A 271 19.30 16.98 -34.64
N PRO A 272 18.92 18.14 -35.13
CA PRO A 272 19.06 18.51 -36.54
C PRO A 272 20.51 18.56 -36.96
#